data_ed16d891d8c8da82f45a8252247351dd
#
_entry.id   ed16d891d8c8da82f45a8252247351dd
#
_cell.length_a   1.000
_cell.length_b   1.000
_cell.length_c   1.000
_cell.angle_alpha   90.00
_cell.angle_beta   90.00
_cell.angle_gamma   90.00
#
_symmetry.space_group_name_H-M   'P 1'
#
loop_
_entity.id
_entity.type
_entity.pdbx_description
1 polymer ?
#
loop_
_entity_poly.entity_id
_entity_poly.type
_entity_poly.pdbx_seq_one_letter_code
_entity_poly.pdbx_strand_id
1 'polypeptide(L)'
;MARRIMLNGTSYFGQGAIQEIVNEIKNRHFKKVLVTSTPDLFEFKVATKVTDLLDAAGIAYDVYDNIKPNPTIENVTSGVAACKAAGAEAIVAVGGGSAIDTSKAIAIIMTNPEFGDVRSLEGVAPTKHPCLPIIAVSTTSGTAAEVTINYVITDVEKNRKFVCVDPHDIPIVAIVDPDMSASMPTGLCAYTGMDALVHAVEGYITKGAWELTDMLHLKAIEIIGRSLRSAVAGDFGGREAMSLGQYIAGMGFSNVGLGIVHSMAHPLSAVYDIPHGKACAMLLTAVLKFNAPATGEKYREIARVMGVPDVDEMDQETYRQAAIDVIQKLADDVGIPKSLSEAGVKREDIPFLAESAFNDACTPGNPRDVSLEEIIGIYESIF
;
A
#
# COMPACT_ATOMS: atom_id res chain seq x y z
N MET A 1 25.47 -7.06 9.47
CA MET A 1 24.47 -8.03 8.96
C MET A 1 24.20 -7.66 7.50
N ALA A 2 24.06 -8.63 6.58
CA ALA A 2 23.73 -8.32 5.17
C ALA A 2 22.28 -7.79 5.08
N ARG A 3 22.09 -6.76 4.26
CA ARG A 3 20.79 -6.17 3.96
C ARG A 3 20.41 -6.49 2.52
N ARG A 4 19.14 -6.78 2.27
CA ARG A 4 18.62 -7.13 0.94
C ARG A 4 17.66 -6.03 0.47
N ILE A 5 17.71 -5.70 -0.81
CA ILE A 5 16.72 -4.87 -1.51
C ILE A 5 16.12 -5.68 -2.65
N MET A 6 14.81 -5.74 -2.71
CA MET A 6 14.03 -6.34 -3.79
C MET A 6 13.23 -5.24 -4.47
N LEU A 7 13.35 -5.15 -5.78
CA LEU A 7 12.63 -4.19 -6.63
C LEU A 7 12.15 -4.90 -7.89
N ASN A 8 11.23 -4.27 -8.64
CA ASN A 8 10.82 -4.76 -9.95
C ASN A 8 12.03 -4.91 -10.91
N GLY A 9 11.91 -5.82 -11.85
CA GLY A 9 12.87 -5.91 -12.95
C GLY A 9 12.85 -4.70 -13.88
N THR A 10 11.63 -4.15 -14.10
CA THR A 10 11.41 -2.96 -14.94
C THR A 10 10.24 -2.13 -14.37
N SER A 11 10.35 -0.81 -14.48
CA SER A 11 9.27 0.10 -14.09
C SER A 11 9.17 1.26 -15.06
N TYR A 12 7.96 1.63 -15.46
CA TYR A 12 7.68 2.71 -16.40
C TYR A 12 6.87 3.79 -15.69
N PHE A 13 7.25 5.05 -15.90
CA PHE A 13 6.66 6.20 -15.24
C PHE A 13 6.23 7.26 -16.26
N GLY A 14 5.15 7.93 -15.93
CA GLY A 14 4.65 9.09 -16.67
C GLY A 14 3.48 8.77 -17.57
N GLN A 15 2.94 9.84 -18.14
CA GLN A 15 1.76 9.78 -18.98
C GLN A 15 1.97 8.90 -20.23
N GLY A 16 1.06 7.97 -20.46
CA GLY A 16 1.12 7.02 -21.57
C GLY A 16 1.98 5.77 -21.29
N ALA A 17 2.54 5.61 -20.09
CA ALA A 17 3.34 4.43 -19.72
C ALA A 17 2.59 3.10 -19.92
N ILE A 18 1.24 3.10 -19.90
CA ILE A 18 0.43 1.90 -20.17
C ILE A 18 0.71 1.28 -21.56
N GLN A 19 1.23 2.05 -22.52
CA GLN A 19 1.58 1.53 -23.85
C GLN A 19 2.67 0.46 -23.78
N GLU A 20 3.52 0.51 -22.76
CA GLU A 20 4.62 -0.44 -22.58
C GLU A 20 4.14 -1.86 -22.20
N ILE A 21 2.89 -2.01 -21.75
CA ILE A 21 2.28 -3.33 -21.48
C ILE A 21 2.39 -4.24 -22.72
N VAL A 22 2.06 -3.70 -23.89
CA VAL A 22 2.11 -4.44 -25.16
C VAL A 22 3.53 -4.86 -25.50
N ASN A 23 4.51 -3.96 -25.31
CA ASN A 23 5.92 -4.25 -25.56
C ASN A 23 6.45 -5.32 -24.61
N GLU A 24 6.13 -5.24 -23.33
CA GLU A 24 6.55 -6.22 -22.31
C GLU A 24 5.97 -7.62 -22.58
N ILE A 25 4.69 -7.72 -22.93
CA ILE A 25 4.05 -8.98 -23.28
C ILE A 25 4.71 -9.60 -24.52
N LYS A 26 4.95 -8.81 -25.59
CA LYS A 26 5.55 -9.30 -26.83
C LYS A 26 7.01 -9.70 -26.64
N ASN A 27 7.80 -8.89 -25.93
CA ASN A 27 9.22 -9.17 -25.69
C ASN A 27 9.46 -10.40 -24.81
N ARG A 28 8.49 -10.71 -23.93
CA ARG A 28 8.51 -11.91 -23.07
C ARG A 28 7.84 -13.12 -23.71
N HIS A 29 7.28 -12.92 -24.91
CA HIS A 29 6.60 -13.98 -25.70
C HIS A 29 5.38 -14.59 -25.00
N PHE A 30 4.70 -13.85 -24.10
CA PHE A 30 3.47 -14.34 -23.51
C PHE A 30 2.36 -14.41 -24.56
N LYS A 31 1.73 -15.57 -24.70
CA LYS A 31 0.71 -15.82 -25.70
C LYS A 31 -0.69 -15.41 -25.23
N LYS A 32 -0.93 -15.53 -23.94
CA LYS A 32 -2.21 -15.17 -23.33
C LYS A 32 -2.00 -14.67 -21.92
N VAL A 33 -2.72 -13.63 -21.54
CA VAL A 33 -2.67 -13.03 -20.19
C VAL A 33 -4.02 -13.06 -19.51
N LEU A 34 -4.05 -13.02 -18.18
CA LEU A 34 -5.25 -12.75 -17.40
C LEU A 34 -5.23 -11.27 -16.99
N VAL A 35 -6.23 -10.51 -17.39
CA VAL A 35 -6.43 -9.13 -16.87
C VAL A 35 -7.24 -9.22 -15.59
N THR A 36 -6.67 -8.78 -14.48
CA THR A 36 -7.35 -8.77 -13.19
C THR A 36 -7.67 -7.34 -12.79
N SER A 37 -8.87 -7.09 -12.27
CA SER A 37 -9.31 -5.75 -11.84
C SER A 37 -10.51 -5.84 -10.89
N THR A 38 -11.00 -4.68 -10.46
CA THR A 38 -12.28 -4.54 -9.77
C THR A 38 -13.40 -4.18 -10.75
N PRO A 39 -14.69 -4.51 -10.49
CA PRO A 39 -15.78 -4.24 -11.40
C PRO A 39 -15.95 -2.75 -11.73
N ASP A 40 -15.78 -1.89 -10.72
CA ASP A 40 -15.91 -0.44 -10.86
C ASP A 40 -14.87 0.18 -11.81
N LEU A 41 -13.64 -0.36 -11.88
CA LEU A 41 -12.64 0.12 -12.82
C LEU A 41 -12.98 -0.19 -14.28
N PHE A 42 -13.76 -1.24 -14.54
CA PHE A 42 -14.35 -1.49 -15.86
C PHE A 42 -15.55 -0.56 -16.12
N GLU A 43 -16.44 -0.39 -15.13
CA GLU A 43 -17.57 0.54 -15.23
C GLU A 43 -17.12 1.97 -15.52
N PHE A 44 -16.07 2.45 -14.84
CA PHE A 44 -15.48 3.78 -15.06
C PHE A 44 -14.49 3.83 -16.24
N LYS A 45 -14.37 2.76 -17.01
CA LYS A 45 -13.51 2.65 -18.20
C LYS A 45 -12.01 2.90 -17.94
N VAL A 46 -11.54 2.65 -16.73
CA VAL A 46 -10.11 2.73 -16.40
C VAL A 46 -9.41 1.46 -16.84
N ALA A 47 -9.91 0.29 -16.43
CA ALA A 47 -9.35 -1.00 -16.84
C ALA A 47 -9.54 -1.26 -18.34
N THR A 48 -10.61 -0.72 -18.95
CA THR A 48 -10.88 -0.81 -20.39
C THR A 48 -9.74 -0.23 -21.23
N LYS A 49 -9.04 0.81 -20.75
CA LYS A 49 -7.86 1.35 -21.46
C LYS A 49 -6.81 0.27 -21.72
N VAL A 50 -6.63 -0.67 -20.79
CA VAL A 50 -5.66 -1.77 -20.93
C VAL A 50 -6.19 -2.84 -21.91
N THR A 51 -7.46 -3.25 -21.79
CA THR A 51 -8.04 -4.24 -22.71
C THR A 51 -8.10 -3.73 -24.14
N ASP A 52 -8.40 -2.43 -24.35
CA ASP A 52 -8.38 -1.82 -25.68
C ASP A 52 -6.97 -1.86 -26.32
N LEU A 53 -5.90 -1.69 -25.50
CA LEU A 53 -4.53 -1.83 -25.98
C LEU A 53 -4.21 -3.28 -26.37
N LEU A 54 -4.68 -4.26 -25.59
CA LEU A 54 -4.48 -5.68 -25.89
C LEU A 54 -5.23 -6.09 -27.16
N ASP A 55 -6.48 -5.63 -27.33
CA ASP A 55 -7.29 -5.87 -28.52
C ASP A 55 -6.62 -5.28 -29.77
N ALA A 56 -6.19 -4.01 -29.69
CA ALA A 56 -5.50 -3.35 -30.80
C ALA A 56 -4.19 -4.03 -31.19
N ALA A 57 -3.52 -4.68 -30.23
CA ALA A 57 -2.27 -5.39 -30.45
C ALA A 57 -2.46 -6.86 -30.85
N GLY A 58 -3.71 -7.38 -30.85
CA GLY A 58 -4.03 -8.79 -31.13
C GLY A 58 -3.51 -9.76 -30.06
N ILE A 59 -3.41 -9.30 -28.81
CA ILE A 59 -2.96 -10.11 -27.68
C ILE A 59 -4.18 -10.80 -27.06
N ALA A 60 -4.12 -12.13 -26.93
CA ALA A 60 -5.20 -12.88 -26.30
C ALA A 60 -5.22 -12.68 -24.79
N TYR A 61 -6.41 -12.46 -24.22
CA TYR A 61 -6.61 -12.33 -22.78
C TYR A 61 -7.97 -12.87 -22.33
N ASP A 62 -8.09 -13.18 -21.06
CA ASP A 62 -9.36 -13.31 -20.34
C ASP A 62 -9.38 -12.27 -19.22
N VAL A 63 -10.58 -11.98 -18.69
CA VAL A 63 -10.79 -11.00 -17.62
C VAL A 63 -11.25 -11.71 -16.36
N TYR A 64 -10.67 -11.32 -15.22
CA TYR A 64 -11.16 -11.62 -13.88
C TYR A 64 -11.37 -10.32 -13.12
N ASP A 65 -12.61 -9.89 -12.98
CA ASP A 65 -13.00 -8.63 -12.36
C ASP A 65 -13.80 -8.80 -11.05
N ASN A 66 -13.87 -10.01 -10.50
CA ASN A 66 -14.59 -10.27 -9.25
C ASN A 66 -13.71 -10.00 -8.01
N ILE A 67 -13.03 -8.84 -7.98
CA ILE A 67 -12.20 -8.42 -6.86
C ILE A 67 -12.92 -7.29 -6.11
N LYS A 68 -13.03 -7.44 -4.79
CA LYS A 68 -13.67 -6.44 -3.91
C LYS A 68 -12.61 -5.57 -3.22
N PRO A 69 -12.95 -4.35 -2.78
CA PRO A 69 -12.17 -3.66 -1.77
C PRO A 69 -11.97 -4.57 -0.53
N ASN A 70 -10.81 -4.50 0.12
CA ASN A 70 -10.43 -5.43 1.19
C ASN A 70 -10.54 -6.90 0.71
N PRO A 71 -9.69 -7.35 -0.23
CA PRO A 71 -9.87 -8.61 -0.96
C PRO A 71 -9.91 -9.80 -0.01
N THR A 72 -10.80 -10.74 -0.31
CA THR A 72 -11.07 -11.89 0.54
C THR A 72 -10.40 -13.17 0.01
N ILE A 73 -10.34 -14.20 0.84
CA ILE A 73 -9.86 -15.53 0.45
C ILE A 73 -10.66 -16.06 -0.74
N GLU A 74 -11.97 -15.79 -0.82
CA GLU A 74 -12.82 -16.19 -1.93
C GLU A 74 -12.39 -15.55 -3.26
N ASN A 75 -11.99 -14.25 -3.24
CA ASN A 75 -11.47 -13.58 -4.43
C ASN A 75 -10.19 -14.28 -4.94
N VAL A 76 -9.32 -14.72 -4.05
CA VAL A 76 -8.11 -15.46 -4.43
C VAL A 76 -8.48 -16.82 -5.02
N THR A 77 -9.33 -17.58 -4.33
CA THR A 77 -9.71 -18.95 -4.75
C THR A 77 -10.39 -18.95 -6.13
N SER A 78 -11.36 -18.06 -6.34
CA SER A 78 -12.05 -17.93 -7.64
C SER A 78 -11.12 -17.38 -8.73
N GLY A 79 -10.19 -16.48 -8.37
CA GLY A 79 -9.18 -15.96 -9.28
C GLY A 79 -8.18 -17.02 -9.74
N VAL A 80 -7.73 -17.91 -8.83
CA VAL A 80 -6.90 -19.07 -9.19
C VAL A 80 -7.63 -19.99 -10.18
N ALA A 81 -8.92 -20.26 -9.94
CA ALA A 81 -9.73 -21.04 -10.86
C ALA A 81 -9.86 -20.37 -12.24
N ALA A 82 -10.11 -19.06 -12.27
CA ALA A 82 -10.17 -18.29 -13.52
C ALA A 82 -8.82 -18.29 -14.26
N CYS A 83 -7.70 -18.12 -13.56
CA CYS A 83 -6.37 -18.14 -14.16
C CYS A 83 -6.05 -19.51 -14.80
N LYS A 84 -6.38 -20.59 -14.11
CA LYS A 84 -6.24 -21.97 -14.64
C LYS A 84 -7.11 -22.19 -15.88
N ALA A 85 -8.37 -21.78 -15.84
CA ALA A 85 -9.30 -21.92 -16.96
C ALA A 85 -8.85 -21.11 -18.19
N ALA A 86 -8.31 -19.91 -17.96
CA ALA A 86 -7.75 -19.06 -19.01
C ALA A 86 -6.50 -19.66 -19.66
N GLY A 87 -5.74 -20.50 -18.95
CA GLY A 87 -4.41 -20.95 -19.39
C GLY A 87 -3.45 -19.77 -19.58
N ALA A 88 -3.57 -18.75 -18.73
CA ALA A 88 -2.78 -17.54 -18.82
C ALA A 88 -1.31 -17.80 -18.44
N GLU A 89 -0.40 -17.17 -19.18
CA GLU A 89 1.05 -17.25 -18.96
C GLU A 89 1.58 -16.08 -18.11
N ALA A 90 0.78 -15.04 -17.94
CA ALA A 90 1.07 -13.88 -17.09
C ALA A 90 -0.25 -13.21 -16.64
N ILE A 91 -0.15 -12.36 -15.61
CA ILE A 91 -1.27 -11.53 -15.14
C ILE A 91 -0.96 -10.07 -15.44
N VAL A 92 -1.94 -9.36 -15.99
CA VAL A 92 -1.94 -7.87 -16.06
C VAL A 92 -2.88 -7.38 -14.98
N ALA A 93 -2.33 -6.96 -13.85
CA ALA A 93 -3.08 -6.51 -12.69
C ALA A 93 -3.37 -5.01 -12.79
N VAL A 94 -4.63 -4.63 -12.99
CA VAL A 94 -5.05 -3.24 -13.17
C VAL A 94 -5.86 -2.79 -11.95
N GLY A 95 -5.30 -1.91 -11.13
CA GLY A 95 -6.02 -1.40 -9.96
C GLY A 95 -5.13 -0.85 -8.87
N GLY A 96 -5.72 -0.60 -7.72
CA GLY A 96 -5.01 -0.29 -6.49
C GLY A 96 -4.57 -1.57 -5.74
N GLY A 97 -4.27 -1.42 -4.45
CA GLY A 97 -3.81 -2.53 -3.61
C GLY A 97 -4.67 -3.78 -3.71
N SER A 98 -6.00 -3.66 -3.63
CA SER A 98 -6.91 -4.82 -3.66
C SER A 98 -6.74 -5.68 -4.90
N ALA A 99 -6.64 -5.07 -6.08
CA ALA A 99 -6.47 -5.80 -7.34
C ALA A 99 -5.07 -6.42 -7.45
N ILE A 100 -4.03 -5.67 -7.09
CA ILE A 100 -2.64 -6.13 -7.20
C ILE A 100 -2.35 -7.21 -6.15
N ASP A 101 -2.81 -7.04 -4.91
CA ASP A 101 -2.64 -8.02 -3.83
C ASP A 101 -3.33 -9.35 -4.15
N THR A 102 -4.58 -9.29 -4.64
CA THR A 102 -5.28 -10.50 -5.13
C THR A 102 -4.49 -11.17 -6.25
N SER A 103 -3.93 -10.39 -7.17
CA SER A 103 -3.15 -10.89 -8.30
C SER A 103 -1.86 -11.58 -7.85
N LYS A 104 -1.17 -11.03 -6.85
CA LYS A 104 0.00 -11.67 -6.23
C LYS A 104 -0.37 -13.01 -5.60
N ALA A 105 -1.46 -13.04 -4.81
CA ALA A 105 -1.94 -14.28 -4.21
C ALA A 105 -2.32 -15.34 -5.25
N ILE A 106 -3.01 -14.95 -6.33
CA ILE A 106 -3.30 -15.83 -7.45
C ILE A 106 -2.01 -16.35 -8.08
N ALA A 107 -1.11 -15.45 -8.44
CA ALA A 107 0.11 -15.75 -9.16
C ALA A 107 1.06 -16.68 -8.39
N ILE A 108 1.21 -16.50 -7.07
CA ILE A 108 2.07 -17.36 -6.25
C ILE A 108 1.48 -18.75 -6.06
N ILE A 109 0.16 -18.88 -5.91
CA ILE A 109 -0.53 -20.18 -5.82
C ILE A 109 -0.46 -20.94 -7.15
N MET A 110 -0.50 -20.24 -8.29
CA MET A 110 -0.40 -20.89 -9.61
C MET A 110 0.91 -21.66 -9.80
N THR A 111 2.00 -21.19 -9.21
CA THR A 111 3.34 -21.79 -9.32
C THR A 111 3.74 -22.61 -8.10
N ASN A 112 3.05 -22.44 -6.96
CA ASN A 112 3.26 -23.17 -5.71
C ASN A 112 1.92 -23.75 -5.22
N PRO A 113 1.36 -24.76 -5.92
CA PRO A 113 0.01 -25.25 -5.66
C PRO A 113 -0.19 -25.93 -4.30
N GLU A 114 0.89 -26.26 -3.58
CA GLU A 114 0.85 -26.76 -2.22
C GLU A 114 0.30 -25.71 -1.23
N PHE A 115 0.33 -24.42 -1.59
CA PHE A 115 -0.23 -23.29 -0.83
C PHE A 115 -1.65 -22.91 -1.33
N GLY A 116 -2.42 -23.84 -1.83
CA GLY A 116 -3.76 -23.59 -2.40
C GLY A 116 -4.76 -22.95 -1.43
N ASP A 117 -4.61 -23.14 -0.11
CA ASP A 117 -5.24 -22.27 0.90
C ASP A 117 -4.33 -21.08 1.16
N VAL A 118 -4.76 -19.88 0.76
CA VAL A 118 -3.98 -18.65 0.91
C VAL A 118 -3.60 -18.32 2.35
N ARG A 119 -4.32 -18.86 3.35
CA ARG A 119 -3.93 -18.73 4.78
C ARG A 119 -2.56 -19.32 5.06
N SER A 120 -2.15 -20.35 4.31
CA SER A 120 -0.83 -20.97 4.45
C SER A 120 0.33 -20.09 3.99
N LEU A 121 0.03 -18.98 3.33
CA LEU A 121 0.99 -17.97 2.89
C LEU A 121 1.17 -16.81 3.89
N GLU A 122 0.44 -16.82 5.01
CA GLU A 122 0.56 -15.78 6.05
C GLU A 122 1.99 -15.67 6.59
N GLY A 123 2.47 -14.43 6.75
CA GLY A 123 3.85 -14.14 7.15
C GLY A 123 4.83 -14.42 6.01
N VAL A 124 5.90 -15.14 6.31
CA VAL A 124 6.93 -15.54 5.32
C VAL A 124 6.79 -17.04 5.05
N ALA A 125 6.09 -17.38 3.99
CA ALA A 125 5.91 -18.78 3.60
C ALA A 125 7.14 -19.31 2.83
N PRO A 126 7.47 -20.60 2.94
CA PRO A 126 8.61 -21.20 2.26
C PRO A 126 8.26 -21.62 0.83
N THR A 127 7.80 -20.66 0.01
CA THR A 127 7.54 -20.89 -1.42
C THR A 127 8.84 -21.23 -2.15
N LYS A 128 8.76 -22.02 -3.22
CA LYS A 128 9.93 -22.54 -3.93
C LYS A 128 10.13 -21.90 -5.30
N HIS A 129 9.05 -21.41 -5.87
CA HIS A 129 9.04 -20.91 -7.26
C HIS A 129 8.57 -19.45 -7.28
N PRO A 130 9.18 -18.61 -8.14
CA PRO A 130 8.61 -17.30 -8.45
C PRO A 130 7.15 -17.42 -8.89
N CYS A 131 6.36 -16.43 -8.58
CA CYS A 131 4.96 -16.38 -9.00
C CYS A 131 4.81 -16.39 -10.54
N LEU A 132 3.62 -16.64 -11.03
CA LEU A 132 3.29 -16.36 -12.44
C LEU A 132 3.63 -14.87 -12.70
N PRO A 133 4.28 -14.53 -13.84
CA PRO A 133 4.69 -13.15 -14.11
C PRO A 133 3.54 -12.14 -13.97
N ILE A 134 3.77 -11.03 -13.26
CA ILE A 134 2.78 -9.97 -13.08
C ILE A 134 3.30 -8.68 -13.72
N ILE A 135 2.46 -8.05 -14.56
CA ILE A 135 2.58 -6.65 -14.99
C ILE A 135 1.55 -5.87 -14.18
N ALA A 136 1.99 -5.05 -13.24
CA ALA A 136 1.10 -4.32 -12.36
C ALA A 136 0.91 -2.89 -12.83
N VAL A 137 -0.36 -2.48 -13.01
CA VAL A 137 -0.78 -1.15 -13.46
C VAL A 137 -1.51 -0.48 -12.30
N SER A 138 -0.83 0.45 -11.64
CA SER A 138 -1.39 1.14 -10.47
C SER A 138 -2.44 2.17 -10.88
N THR A 139 -3.61 2.16 -10.22
CA THR A 139 -4.67 3.15 -10.40
C THR A 139 -4.92 4.00 -9.17
N THR A 140 -4.12 3.83 -8.12
CA THR A 140 -4.16 4.61 -6.89
C THR A 140 -2.75 5.07 -6.50
N SER A 141 -2.65 6.13 -5.72
CA SER A 141 -1.36 6.66 -5.25
C SER A 141 -1.20 6.45 -3.74
N GLY A 142 -1.19 5.18 -3.31
CA GLY A 142 -1.20 4.82 -1.89
C GLY A 142 -0.33 3.62 -1.52
N THR A 143 -0.78 2.44 -1.90
CA THR A 143 -0.26 1.16 -1.40
C THR A 143 1.09 0.76 -1.96
N ALA A 144 1.48 1.29 -3.11
CA ALA A 144 2.67 0.87 -3.86
C ALA A 144 2.76 -0.66 -4.10
N ALA A 145 1.60 -1.34 -4.17
CA ALA A 145 1.55 -2.80 -4.32
C ALA A 145 2.29 -3.29 -5.58
N GLU A 146 2.43 -2.43 -6.58
CA GLU A 146 3.15 -2.71 -7.83
C GLU A 146 4.67 -2.88 -7.64
N VAL A 147 5.26 -2.45 -6.49
CA VAL A 147 6.70 -2.55 -6.20
C VAL A 147 7.02 -3.31 -4.92
N THR A 148 6.02 -3.87 -4.25
CA THR A 148 6.19 -4.52 -2.94
C THR A 148 6.25 -6.04 -3.06
N ILE A 149 6.90 -6.67 -2.07
CA ILE A 149 6.97 -8.13 -1.86
C ILE A 149 5.91 -8.62 -0.86
N ASN A 150 4.94 -7.80 -0.54
CA ASN A 150 3.88 -8.12 0.40
C ASN A 150 2.51 -7.90 -0.23
N TYR A 151 1.53 -8.60 0.29
CA TYR A 151 0.12 -8.43 -0.03
C TYR A 151 -0.74 -8.77 1.19
N VAL A 152 -1.96 -8.23 1.22
CA VAL A 152 -2.87 -8.33 2.36
C VAL A 152 -4.20 -8.91 1.92
N ILE A 153 -4.64 -9.99 2.59
CA ILE A 153 -5.91 -10.65 2.34
C ILE A 153 -6.78 -10.63 3.59
N THR A 154 -8.09 -10.53 3.39
CA THR A 154 -9.08 -10.54 4.47
C THR A 154 -9.62 -11.95 4.69
N ASP A 155 -9.45 -12.46 5.90
CA ASP A 155 -10.12 -13.66 6.39
C ASP A 155 -11.44 -13.25 7.06
N VAL A 156 -12.54 -13.33 6.31
CA VAL A 156 -13.87 -12.93 6.81
C VAL A 156 -14.39 -13.86 7.91
N GLU A 157 -13.93 -15.12 7.94
CA GLU A 157 -14.32 -16.07 8.99
C GLU A 157 -13.73 -15.69 10.35
N LYS A 158 -12.50 -15.13 10.32
CA LYS A 158 -11.76 -14.73 11.53
C LYS A 158 -11.84 -13.22 11.80
N ASN A 159 -12.56 -12.47 10.99
CA ASN A 159 -12.66 -11.01 11.07
C ASN A 159 -11.29 -10.32 11.17
N ARG A 160 -10.31 -10.76 10.37
CA ARG A 160 -8.96 -10.20 10.39
C ARG A 160 -8.37 -10.08 8.99
N LYS A 161 -7.45 -9.15 8.85
CA LYS A 161 -6.50 -9.13 7.73
C LYS A 161 -5.24 -9.89 8.11
N PHE A 162 -4.60 -10.51 7.14
CA PHE A 162 -3.29 -11.10 7.31
C PHE A 162 -2.36 -10.68 6.18
N VAL A 163 -1.11 -10.49 6.55
CA VAL A 163 -0.06 -10.04 5.64
C VAL A 163 0.75 -11.26 5.18
N CYS A 164 0.96 -11.36 3.88
CA CYS A 164 1.89 -12.30 3.27
C CYS A 164 3.11 -11.53 2.76
N VAL A 165 4.30 -12.08 2.96
CA VAL A 165 5.56 -11.47 2.54
C VAL A 165 6.37 -12.51 1.79
N ASP A 166 6.54 -12.32 0.48
CA ASP A 166 7.28 -13.25 -0.35
C ASP A 166 8.06 -12.54 -1.46
N PRO A 167 9.40 -12.63 -1.46
CA PRO A 167 10.20 -12.09 -2.57
C PRO A 167 9.83 -12.66 -3.94
N HIS A 168 9.17 -13.81 -4.00
CA HIS A 168 8.75 -14.46 -5.22
C HIS A 168 7.49 -13.85 -5.85
N ASP A 169 6.75 -13.00 -5.13
CA ASP A 169 5.48 -12.43 -5.60
C ASP A 169 5.62 -11.02 -6.20
N ILE A 170 6.81 -10.42 -6.16
CA ILE A 170 7.00 -9.07 -6.68
C ILE A 170 6.66 -9.00 -8.18
N PRO A 171 5.84 -8.03 -8.63
CA PRO A 171 5.57 -7.83 -10.05
C PRO A 171 6.86 -7.62 -10.84
N ILE A 172 6.99 -8.30 -11.98
CA ILE A 172 8.17 -8.18 -12.83
C ILE A 172 8.24 -6.83 -13.55
N VAL A 173 7.06 -6.22 -13.79
CA VAL A 173 6.91 -4.89 -14.39
C VAL A 173 5.91 -4.08 -13.58
N ALA A 174 6.26 -2.84 -13.28
CA ALA A 174 5.36 -1.85 -12.73
C ALA A 174 5.08 -0.74 -13.77
N ILE A 175 3.81 -0.41 -13.95
CA ILE A 175 3.34 0.71 -14.78
C ILE A 175 2.73 1.77 -13.86
N VAL A 176 3.39 2.91 -13.77
CA VAL A 176 3.00 4.05 -12.94
C VAL A 176 2.60 5.20 -13.87
N ASP A 177 1.40 5.10 -14.42
CA ASP A 177 0.85 6.06 -15.38
C ASP A 177 -0.20 6.94 -14.68
N PRO A 178 0.04 8.26 -14.55
CA PRO A 178 -0.90 9.16 -13.88
C PRO A 178 -2.27 9.24 -14.56
N ASP A 179 -2.38 8.92 -15.86
CA ASP A 179 -3.67 8.84 -16.54
C ASP A 179 -4.56 7.71 -16.00
N MET A 180 -3.97 6.69 -15.36
CA MET A 180 -4.71 5.59 -14.76
C MET A 180 -5.31 5.96 -13.40
N SER A 181 -4.76 6.95 -12.72
CA SER A 181 -5.25 7.48 -11.43
C SER A 181 -5.97 8.82 -11.56
N ALA A 182 -6.03 9.42 -12.77
CA ALA A 182 -6.55 10.77 -13.00
C ALA A 182 -8.03 10.93 -12.60
N SER A 183 -8.84 9.88 -12.75
CA SER A 183 -10.27 9.89 -12.42
C SER A 183 -10.58 9.46 -10.97
N MET A 184 -9.57 9.21 -10.16
CA MET A 184 -9.75 8.77 -8.77
C MET A 184 -10.58 9.80 -7.98
N PRO A 185 -11.64 9.38 -7.26
CA PRO A 185 -12.46 10.28 -6.44
C PRO A 185 -11.63 11.02 -5.38
N THR A 186 -12.01 12.26 -5.08
CA THR A 186 -11.30 13.15 -4.13
C THR A 186 -11.03 12.48 -2.78
N GLY A 187 -12.06 11.85 -2.18
CA GLY A 187 -11.90 11.17 -0.89
C GLY A 187 -10.92 9.99 -0.96
N LEU A 188 -10.97 9.21 -2.04
CA LEU A 188 -10.02 8.10 -2.24
C LEU A 188 -8.60 8.63 -2.44
N CYS A 189 -8.43 9.73 -3.18
CA CYS A 189 -7.14 10.40 -3.36
C CYS A 189 -6.55 10.87 -2.02
N ALA A 190 -7.38 11.46 -1.15
CA ALA A 190 -6.96 11.89 0.19
C ALA A 190 -6.52 10.69 1.05
N TYR A 191 -7.33 9.63 1.10
CA TYR A 191 -7.04 8.47 1.94
C TYR A 191 -5.81 7.70 1.45
N THR A 192 -5.71 7.43 0.16
CA THR A 192 -4.55 6.71 -0.40
C THR A 192 -3.28 7.55 -0.33
N GLY A 193 -3.38 8.87 -0.55
CA GLY A 193 -2.22 9.75 -0.44
C GLY A 193 -1.69 9.89 0.99
N MET A 194 -2.58 9.91 1.99
CA MET A 194 -2.17 9.82 3.39
C MET A 194 -1.58 8.46 3.74
N ASP A 195 -2.11 7.38 3.18
CA ASP A 195 -1.54 6.03 3.31
C ASP A 195 -0.10 5.97 2.79
N ALA A 196 0.15 6.54 1.62
CA ALA A 196 1.51 6.68 1.09
C ALA A 196 2.45 7.45 2.03
N LEU A 197 1.94 8.51 2.70
CA LEU A 197 2.70 9.23 3.71
C LEU A 197 2.99 8.36 4.94
N VAL A 198 2.00 7.58 5.40
CA VAL A 198 2.18 6.63 6.51
C VAL A 198 3.24 5.59 6.17
N HIS A 199 3.18 5.00 4.98
CA HIS A 199 4.20 4.07 4.49
C HIS A 199 5.60 4.68 4.53
N ALA A 200 5.75 5.91 4.02
CA ALA A 200 7.04 6.60 3.99
C ALA A 200 7.55 6.94 5.41
N VAL A 201 6.67 7.41 6.28
CA VAL A 201 7.03 7.78 7.66
C VAL A 201 7.35 6.54 8.50
N GLU A 202 6.48 5.52 8.50
CA GLU A 202 6.75 4.29 9.25
C GLU A 202 7.98 3.56 8.71
N GLY A 203 8.13 3.45 7.38
CA GLY A 203 9.33 2.86 6.78
C GLY A 203 10.60 3.63 7.12
N TYR A 204 10.53 4.95 7.31
CA TYR A 204 11.66 5.77 7.74
C TYR A 204 12.05 5.51 9.19
N ILE A 205 11.08 5.35 10.09
CA ILE A 205 11.35 5.20 11.53
C ILE A 205 11.42 3.75 12.01
N THR A 206 11.02 2.75 11.21
CA THR A 206 11.02 1.33 11.60
C THR A 206 12.40 0.84 12.05
N LYS A 207 12.44 -0.21 12.88
CA LYS A 207 13.68 -0.86 13.31
C LYS A 207 14.54 -1.40 12.16
N GLY A 208 13.91 -1.74 11.03
CA GLY A 208 14.58 -2.23 9.83
C GLY A 208 15.25 -1.15 8.98
N ALA A 209 14.97 0.13 9.23
CA ALA A 209 15.43 1.27 8.43
C ALA A 209 16.96 1.42 8.41
N TRP A 210 17.49 1.94 7.30
CA TRP A 210 18.91 2.20 7.11
C TRP A 210 19.12 3.22 5.98
N GLU A 211 20.35 3.68 5.77
CA GLU A 211 20.67 4.86 4.96
C GLU A 211 20.06 4.84 3.56
N LEU A 212 20.06 3.68 2.87
CA LEU A 212 19.48 3.58 1.52
C LEU A 212 17.96 3.76 1.54
N THR A 213 17.27 3.10 2.47
CA THR A 213 15.81 3.22 2.58
C THR A 213 15.39 4.54 3.19
N ASP A 214 16.22 5.10 4.09
CA ASP A 214 16.00 6.44 4.67
C ASP A 214 15.98 7.52 3.58
N MET A 215 16.91 7.45 2.61
CA MET A 215 16.94 8.35 1.45
C MET A 215 15.64 8.26 0.62
N LEU A 216 15.15 7.04 0.37
CA LEU A 216 13.90 6.81 -0.38
C LEU A 216 12.69 7.39 0.38
N HIS A 217 12.58 7.07 1.67
CA HIS A 217 11.46 7.52 2.49
C HIS A 217 11.42 9.03 2.65
N LEU A 218 12.55 9.69 2.92
CA LEU A 218 12.60 11.15 3.02
C LEU A 218 12.19 11.81 1.70
N LYS A 219 12.63 11.26 0.54
CA LYS A 219 12.19 11.78 -0.75
C LYS A 219 10.70 11.56 -1.01
N ALA A 220 10.15 10.43 -0.58
CA ALA A 220 8.72 10.17 -0.66
C ALA A 220 7.93 11.16 0.22
N ILE A 221 8.33 11.37 1.48
CA ILE A 221 7.70 12.33 2.40
C ILE A 221 7.71 13.74 1.79
N GLU A 222 8.83 14.19 1.22
CA GLU A 222 8.94 15.50 0.55
C GLU A 222 7.92 15.64 -0.59
N ILE A 223 7.88 14.64 -1.51
CA ILE A 223 7.00 14.67 -2.68
C ILE A 223 5.52 14.67 -2.23
N ILE A 224 5.16 13.75 -1.34
CA ILE A 224 3.78 13.61 -0.85
C ILE A 224 3.35 14.88 -0.10
N GLY A 225 4.19 15.38 0.80
CA GLY A 225 3.91 16.56 1.62
C GLY A 225 3.57 17.80 0.80
N ARG A 226 4.31 18.02 -0.31
CA ARG A 226 4.08 19.19 -1.20
C ARG A 226 2.93 18.99 -2.19
N SER A 227 2.58 17.72 -2.55
CA SER A 227 1.71 17.47 -3.71
C SER A 227 0.32 16.96 -3.35
N LEU A 228 0.11 16.40 -2.14
CA LEU A 228 -1.15 15.76 -1.78
C LEU A 228 -2.34 16.73 -1.85
N ARG A 229 -2.17 17.97 -1.36
CA ARG A 229 -3.25 18.98 -1.40
C ARG A 229 -3.71 19.27 -2.83
N SER A 230 -2.77 19.49 -3.75
CA SER A 230 -3.08 19.76 -5.14
C SER A 230 -3.67 18.53 -5.86
N ALA A 231 -3.17 17.33 -5.54
CA ALA A 231 -3.71 16.08 -6.08
C ALA A 231 -5.18 15.86 -5.65
N VAL A 232 -5.50 16.12 -4.38
CA VAL A 232 -6.87 16.04 -3.83
C VAL A 232 -7.79 17.11 -4.46
N ALA A 233 -7.24 18.28 -4.75
CA ALA A 233 -7.96 19.34 -5.49
C ALA A 233 -8.17 19.01 -6.99
N GLY A 234 -7.64 17.89 -7.48
CA GLY A 234 -7.83 17.44 -8.86
C GLY A 234 -6.76 17.91 -9.84
N ASP A 235 -5.68 18.55 -9.35
CA ASP A 235 -4.55 18.94 -10.19
C ASP A 235 -3.80 17.72 -10.73
N PHE A 236 -3.61 17.65 -12.05
CA PHE A 236 -2.95 16.51 -12.70
C PHE A 236 -1.48 16.40 -12.31
N GLY A 237 -0.75 17.51 -12.24
CA GLY A 237 0.65 17.51 -11.81
C GLY A 237 0.83 17.03 -10.36
N GLY A 238 -0.12 17.38 -9.47
CA GLY A 238 -0.20 16.84 -8.13
C GLY A 238 -0.41 15.33 -8.11
N ARG A 239 -1.31 14.80 -8.95
CA ARG A 239 -1.57 13.35 -9.07
C ARG A 239 -0.38 12.60 -9.64
N GLU A 240 0.28 13.14 -10.66
CA GLU A 240 1.53 12.59 -11.20
C GLU A 240 2.62 12.51 -10.13
N ALA A 241 2.83 13.59 -9.37
CA ALA A 241 3.78 13.61 -8.27
C ALA A 241 3.44 12.59 -7.17
N MET A 242 2.14 12.45 -6.83
CA MET A 242 1.68 11.45 -5.87
C MET A 242 1.95 10.02 -6.35
N SER A 243 1.75 9.72 -7.64
CA SER A 243 2.05 8.41 -8.22
C SER A 243 3.53 8.06 -8.09
N LEU A 244 4.42 9.03 -8.30
CA LEU A 244 5.87 8.84 -8.07
C LEU A 244 6.20 8.71 -6.58
N GLY A 245 5.63 9.57 -5.74
CA GLY A 245 5.91 9.61 -4.30
C GLY A 245 5.56 8.29 -3.60
N GLN A 246 4.37 7.73 -3.91
CA GLN A 246 3.94 6.44 -3.35
C GLN A 246 4.85 5.28 -3.81
N TYR A 247 5.25 5.26 -5.08
CA TYR A 247 6.17 4.24 -5.60
C TYR A 247 7.52 4.27 -4.88
N ILE A 248 8.10 5.46 -4.68
CA ILE A 248 9.35 5.63 -3.94
C ILE A 248 9.19 5.14 -2.48
N ALA A 249 8.07 5.46 -1.82
CA ALA A 249 7.77 4.91 -0.49
C ALA A 249 7.77 3.38 -0.50
N GLY A 250 7.15 2.77 -1.53
CA GLY A 250 7.10 1.32 -1.73
C GLY A 250 8.46 0.67 -1.88
N MET A 251 9.35 1.28 -2.67
CA MET A 251 10.74 0.81 -2.80
C MET A 251 11.45 0.69 -1.44
N GLY A 252 11.11 1.58 -0.51
CA GLY A 252 11.67 1.60 0.84
C GLY A 252 11.00 0.59 1.76
N PHE A 253 9.73 0.81 2.12
CA PHE A 253 9.06 0.07 3.19
C PHE A 253 8.90 -1.43 2.90
N SER A 254 8.73 -1.81 1.64
CA SER A 254 8.67 -3.21 1.22
C SER A 254 9.88 -4.04 1.70
N ASN A 255 11.01 -3.39 1.91
CA ASN A 255 12.27 -4.04 2.28
C ASN A 255 12.65 -3.92 3.75
N VAL A 256 11.98 -3.03 4.51
CA VAL A 256 12.33 -2.77 5.92
C VAL A 256 11.17 -2.95 6.89
N GLY A 257 9.96 -3.04 6.37
CA GLY A 257 8.74 -3.18 7.16
C GLY A 257 8.17 -1.83 7.64
N LEU A 258 7.12 -1.92 8.43
CA LEU A 258 6.30 -0.80 8.92
C LEU A 258 6.26 -0.80 10.45
N GLY A 259 5.19 -0.28 11.04
CA GLY A 259 5.02 -0.16 12.48
C GLY A 259 3.53 -0.25 12.90
N ILE A 260 3.23 0.32 14.06
CA ILE A 260 1.92 0.14 14.69
C ILE A 260 0.80 0.99 14.10
N VAL A 261 1.06 1.96 13.23
CA VAL A 261 -0.05 2.61 12.48
C VAL A 261 -0.75 1.56 11.63
N HIS A 262 0.01 0.79 10.85
CA HIS A 262 -0.56 -0.28 10.03
C HIS A 262 -1.18 -1.40 10.87
N SER A 263 -0.49 -1.84 11.93
CA SER A 263 -1.02 -2.86 12.84
C SER A 263 -2.38 -2.47 13.42
N MET A 264 -2.54 -1.20 13.78
CA MET A 264 -3.79 -0.69 14.35
C MET A 264 -4.84 -0.41 13.26
N ALA A 265 -4.46 -0.10 12.04
CA ALA A 265 -5.38 0.13 10.93
C ALA A 265 -6.01 -1.16 10.38
N HIS A 266 -5.31 -2.28 10.41
CA HIS A 266 -5.77 -3.56 9.89
C HIS A 266 -7.08 -4.03 10.54
N PRO A 267 -7.23 -4.11 11.88
CA PRO A 267 -8.47 -4.52 12.49
C PRO A 267 -9.62 -3.52 12.28
N LEU A 268 -9.35 -2.21 12.19
CA LEU A 268 -10.36 -1.22 11.83
C LEU A 268 -10.95 -1.49 10.44
N SER A 269 -10.12 -1.84 9.48
CA SER A 269 -10.58 -2.21 8.14
C SER A 269 -11.30 -3.55 8.11
N ALA A 270 -10.85 -4.54 8.90
CA ALA A 270 -11.44 -5.88 8.90
C ALA A 270 -12.82 -5.92 9.58
N VAL A 271 -13.01 -5.18 10.67
CA VAL A 271 -14.22 -5.21 11.51
C VAL A 271 -15.27 -4.19 11.06
N TYR A 272 -14.82 -3.00 10.64
CA TYR A 272 -15.70 -1.87 10.33
C TYR A 272 -15.75 -1.51 8.85
N ASP A 273 -15.02 -2.25 8.01
CA ASP A 273 -14.85 -1.96 6.57
C ASP A 273 -14.39 -0.52 6.28
N ILE A 274 -13.67 0.08 7.23
CA ILE A 274 -13.08 1.40 7.05
C ILE A 274 -12.02 1.29 5.95
N PRO A 275 -12.04 2.16 4.92
CA PRO A 275 -10.98 2.19 3.92
C PRO A 275 -9.60 2.26 4.56
N HIS A 276 -8.68 1.39 4.15
CA HIS A 276 -7.40 1.19 4.83
C HIS A 276 -6.62 2.50 5.03
N GLY A 277 -6.43 3.27 3.96
CA GLY A 277 -5.72 4.55 4.05
C GLY A 277 -6.41 5.58 4.94
N LYS A 278 -7.76 5.53 5.07
CA LYS A 278 -8.49 6.36 6.05
C LYS A 278 -8.14 5.94 7.48
N ALA A 279 -8.11 4.63 7.77
CA ALA A 279 -7.73 4.12 9.08
C ALA A 279 -6.29 4.49 9.44
N CYS A 280 -5.34 4.31 8.52
CA CYS A 280 -3.94 4.71 8.69
C CYS A 280 -3.81 6.21 8.97
N ALA A 281 -4.49 7.05 8.21
CA ALA A 281 -4.43 8.51 8.35
C ALA A 281 -4.94 9.01 9.71
N MET A 282 -6.03 8.41 10.22
CA MET A 282 -6.59 8.77 11.54
C MET A 282 -5.67 8.43 12.70
N LEU A 283 -4.88 7.37 12.58
CA LEU A 283 -3.99 6.86 13.61
C LEU A 283 -2.62 7.56 13.63
N LEU A 284 -2.18 8.07 12.48
CA LEU A 284 -0.79 8.47 12.24
C LEU A 284 -0.24 9.38 13.33
N THR A 285 -0.87 10.51 13.61
CA THR A 285 -0.32 11.51 14.53
C THR A 285 -0.32 11.06 15.99
N ALA A 286 -1.29 10.26 16.42
CA ALA A 286 -1.30 9.65 17.75
C ALA A 286 -0.13 8.67 17.93
N VAL A 287 0.11 7.83 16.93
CA VAL A 287 1.25 6.90 16.92
C VAL A 287 2.58 7.64 16.83
N LEU A 288 2.67 8.74 16.06
CA LEU A 288 3.88 9.55 16.01
C LEU A 288 4.23 10.15 17.37
N LYS A 289 3.24 10.64 18.13
CA LYS A 289 3.45 11.11 19.53
C LYS A 289 4.01 9.99 20.40
N PHE A 290 3.46 8.79 20.29
CA PHE A 290 3.95 7.63 21.02
C PHE A 290 5.39 7.26 20.66
N ASN A 291 5.74 7.26 19.37
CA ASN A 291 7.04 6.85 18.86
C ASN A 291 8.15 7.90 19.02
N ALA A 292 7.81 9.17 19.15
CA ALA A 292 8.76 10.29 19.16
C ALA A 292 9.99 10.10 20.08
N PRO A 293 9.88 9.56 21.33
CA PRO A 293 11.03 9.36 22.19
C PRO A 293 12.06 8.35 21.66
N ALA A 294 11.65 7.41 20.78
CA ALA A 294 12.49 6.31 20.30
C ALA A 294 13.13 6.56 18.92
N THR A 295 12.94 7.75 18.32
CA THR A 295 13.30 8.00 16.91
C THR A 295 14.54 8.88 16.70
N GLY A 296 15.27 9.24 17.78
CA GLY A 296 16.46 10.07 17.69
C GLY A 296 16.18 11.41 16.96
N GLU A 297 16.94 11.70 15.92
CA GLU A 297 16.83 12.92 15.10
C GLU A 297 15.87 12.76 13.89
N LYS A 298 15.28 11.59 13.68
CA LYS A 298 14.51 11.33 12.46
C LYS A 298 13.32 12.29 12.25
N TYR A 299 12.70 12.76 13.32
CA TYR A 299 11.60 13.75 13.21
C TYR A 299 12.08 15.13 12.78
N ARG A 300 13.33 15.50 13.04
CA ARG A 300 13.93 16.71 12.50
C ARG A 300 13.95 16.69 10.98
N GLU A 301 14.36 15.55 10.40
CA GLU A 301 14.40 15.38 8.96
C GLU A 301 12.98 15.34 8.35
N ILE A 302 12.02 14.67 9.01
CA ILE A 302 10.61 14.70 8.58
C ILE A 302 10.09 16.14 8.54
N ALA A 303 10.30 16.93 9.62
CA ALA A 303 9.90 18.32 9.67
C ALA A 303 10.54 19.15 8.54
N ARG A 304 11.86 18.94 8.31
CA ARG A 304 12.61 19.64 7.26
C ARG A 304 12.03 19.39 5.87
N VAL A 305 11.83 18.11 5.49
CA VAL A 305 11.34 17.79 4.15
C VAL A 305 9.86 18.13 3.96
N MET A 306 9.10 18.24 5.06
CA MET A 306 7.73 18.74 5.06
C MET A 306 7.63 20.28 5.00
N GLY A 307 8.78 20.99 5.01
CA GLY A 307 8.84 22.44 4.82
C GLY A 307 8.67 23.25 6.09
N VAL A 308 8.91 22.69 7.27
CA VAL A 308 8.95 23.45 8.53
C VAL A 308 10.18 24.37 8.51
N PRO A 309 10.04 25.69 8.74
CA PRO A 309 11.18 26.61 8.76
C PRO A 309 12.03 26.44 10.03
N ASP A 310 13.27 26.86 9.95
CA ASP A 310 14.22 27.02 11.09
C ASP A 310 14.40 25.74 11.95
N VAL A 311 14.21 24.56 11.34
CA VAL A 311 14.25 23.24 12.04
C VAL A 311 15.60 23.00 12.71
N ASP A 312 16.70 23.55 12.15
CA ASP A 312 18.04 23.37 12.68
C ASP A 312 18.29 24.14 13.99
N GLU A 313 17.48 25.18 14.24
CA GLU A 313 17.54 25.99 15.46
C GLU A 313 16.66 25.42 16.59
N MET A 314 15.80 24.42 16.28
CA MET A 314 14.88 23.82 17.24
C MET A 314 15.58 22.80 18.13
N ASP A 315 15.19 22.76 19.39
CA ASP A 315 15.51 21.64 20.28
C ASP A 315 14.69 20.37 19.91
N GLN A 316 15.01 19.27 20.56
CA GLN A 316 14.43 17.97 20.20
C GLN A 316 12.92 17.90 20.43
N GLU A 317 12.40 18.52 21.47
CA GLU A 317 10.97 18.55 21.77
C GLU A 317 10.23 19.38 20.72
N THR A 318 10.77 20.54 20.39
CA THR A 318 10.19 21.47 19.42
C THR A 318 10.11 20.88 18.02
N TYR A 319 11.21 20.32 17.47
CA TYR A 319 11.14 19.77 16.11
C TYR A 319 10.28 18.49 16.02
N ARG A 320 10.21 17.68 17.10
CA ARG A 320 9.31 16.53 17.15
C ARG A 320 7.86 16.95 17.08
N GLN A 321 7.48 17.96 17.86
CA GLN A 321 6.13 18.52 17.82
C GLN A 321 5.83 19.13 16.45
N ALA A 322 6.76 19.90 15.88
CA ALA A 322 6.61 20.53 14.57
C ALA A 322 6.40 19.50 13.44
N ALA A 323 7.10 18.35 13.48
CA ALA A 323 6.90 17.25 12.53
C ALA A 323 5.47 16.67 12.65
N ILE A 324 4.99 16.47 13.87
CA ILE A 324 3.63 15.97 14.12
C ILE A 324 2.58 16.99 13.65
N ASP A 325 2.79 18.27 13.95
CA ASP A 325 1.83 19.34 13.62
C ASP A 325 1.70 19.54 12.10
N VAL A 326 2.81 19.51 11.36
CA VAL A 326 2.77 19.67 9.90
C VAL A 326 2.06 18.49 9.21
N ILE A 327 2.21 17.28 9.74
CA ILE A 327 1.49 16.08 9.26
C ILE A 327 0.01 16.18 9.63
N GLN A 328 -0.31 16.58 10.86
CA GLN A 328 -1.71 16.78 11.29
C GLN A 328 -2.39 17.84 10.42
N LYS A 329 -1.69 18.95 10.17
CA LYS A 329 -2.23 19.99 9.28
C LYS A 329 -2.50 19.47 7.87
N LEU A 330 -1.63 18.64 7.33
CA LEU A 330 -1.87 18.01 6.02
C LEU A 330 -3.12 17.13 6.06
N ALA A 331 -3.29 16.31 7.08
CA ALA A 331 -4.46 15.46 7.27
C ALA A 331 -5.75 16.29 7.37
N ASP A 332 -5.73 17.38 8.14
CA ASP A 332 -6.86 18.31 8.27
C ASP A 332 -7.21 18.97 6.92
N ASP A 333 -6.20 19.44 6.19
CA ASP A 333 -6.36 20.12 4.90
C ASP A 333 -6.97 19.23 3.82
N VAL A 334 -6.75 17.90 3.89
CA VAL A 334 -7.32 16.92 2.95
C VAL A 334 -8.57 16.21 3.48
N GLY A 335 -9.09 16.61 4.64
CA GLY A 335 -10.38 16.18 5.17
C GLY A 335 -10.37 14.81 5.84
N ILE A 336 -9.30 14.41 6.50
CA ILE A 336 -9.25 13.19 7.29
C ILE A 336 -10.10 13.35 8.57
N PRO A 337 -10.98 12.40 8.91
CA PRO A 337 -11.71 12.42 10.18
C PRO A 337 -10.79 12.43 11.40
N LYS A 338 -11.23 13.10 12.47
CA LYS A 338 -10.40 13.33 13.66
C LYS A 338 -10.54 12.27 14.73
N SER A 339 -11.64 11.52 14.72
CA SER A 339 -11.90 10.52 15.75
C SER A 339 -12.40 9.20 15.19
N LEU A 340 -12.18 8.13 15.94
CA LEU A 340 -12.67 6.79 15.61
C LEU A 340 -14.20 6.71 15.68
N SER A 341 -14.82 7.47 16.60
CA SER A 341 -16.27 7.53 16.73
C SER A 341 -16.95 8.13 15.50
N GLU A 342 -16.35 9.15 14.84
CA GLU A 342 -16.80 9.68 13.55
C GLU A 342 -16.75 8.64 12.42
N ALA A 343 -15.87 7.65 12.55
CA ALA A 343 -15.77 6.53 11.61
C ALA A 343 -16.69 5.35 11.97
N GLY A 344 -17.49 5.45 13.04
CA GLY A 344 -18.46 4.44 13.48
C GLY A 344 -17.86 3.34 14.36
N VAL A 345 -16.62 3.49 14.82
CA VAL A 345 -15.97 2.55 15.75
C VAL A 345 -16.64 2.62 17.12
N LYS A 346 -16.85 1.48 17.75
CA LYS A 346 -17.43 1.40 19.10
C LYS A 346 -16.32 1.27 20.13
N ARG A 347 -16.42 2.01 21.22
CA ARG A 347 -15.45 1.99 22.31
C ARG A 347 -15.30 0.61 22.94
N GLU A 348 -16.38 -0.16 23.01
CA GLU A 348 -16.41 -1.52 23.55
C GLU A 348 -15.56 -2.51 22.77
N ASP A 349 -15.27 -2.24 21.49
CA ASP A 349 -14.45 -3.09 20.62
C ASP A 349 -12.94 -2.77 20.69
N ILE A 350 -12.54 -1.67 21.34
CA ILE A 350 -11.13 -1.26 21.46
C ILE A 350 -10.24 -2.37 22.02
N PRO A 351 -10.62 -3.13 23.07
CA PRO A 351 -9.77 -4.22 23.54
C PRO A 351 -9.49 -5.30 22.49
N PHE A 352 -10.50 -5.69 21.70
CA PHE A 352 -10.35 -6.65 20.61
C PHE A 352 -9.48 -6.10 19.47
N LEU A 353 -9.71 -4.85 19.08
CA LEU A 353 -8.90 -4.19 18.04
C LEU A 353 -7.44 -4.08 18.47
N ALA A 354 -7.18 -3.77 19.74
CA ALA A 354 -5.84 -3.64 20.30
C ALA A 354 -5.12 -5.00 20.37
N GLU A 355 -5.82 -6.08 20.75
CA GLU A 355 -5.25 -7.43 20.77
C GLU A 355 -4.88 -7.88 19.34
N SER A 356 -5.74 -7.61 18.37
CA SER A 356 -5.47 -7.88 16.95
C SER A 356 -4.24 -7.10 16.45
N ALA A 357 -4.15 -5.81 16.77
CA ALA A 357 -3.02 -4.96 16.42
C ALA A 357 -1.72 -5.41 17.09
N PHE A 358 -1.76 -5.80 18.37
CA PHE A 358 -0.59 -6.27 19.10
C PHE A 358 0.04 -7.51 18.48
N ASN A 359 -0.79 -8.40 17.92
CA ASN A 359 -0.37 -9.63 17.27
C ASN A 359 -0.11 -9.48 15.76
N ASP A 360 -0.22 -8.28 15.22
CA ASP A 360 -0.03 -8.01 13.79
C ASP A 360 1.45 -8.12 13.37
N ALA A 361 1.68 -8.52 12.12
CA ALA A 361 3.01 -8.72 11.56
C ALA A 361 3.86 -7.43 11.50
N CYS A 362 3.24 -6.25 11.47
CA CYS A 362 3.95 -4.96 11.43
C CYS A 362 4.42 -4.50 12.81
N THR A 363 3.79 -4.94 13.90
CA THR A 363 4.09 -4.49 15.27
C THR A 363 5.55 -4.66 15.69
N PRO A 364 6.25 -5.76 15.39
CA PRO A 364 7.66 -5.92 15.73
C PRO A 364 8.60 -4.88 15.07
N GLY A 365 8.19 -4.30 13.93
CA GLY A 365 8.94 -3.27 13.21
C GLY A 365 8.90 -1.89 13.87
N ASN A 366 7.95 -1.63 14.76
CA ASN A 366 7.79 -0.32 15.38
C ASN A 366 9.07 0.13 16.12
N PRO A 367 9.50 1.40 16.00
CA PRO A 367 10.77 1.86 16.61
C PRO A 367 10.79 1.76 18.14
N ARG A 368 9.63 1.90 18.77
CA ARG A 368 9.42 1.72 20.22
C ARG A 368 8.65 0.45 20.46
N ASP A 369 9.12 -0.39 21.40
CA ASP A 369 8.34 -1.54 21.84
C ASP A 369 7.03 -1.04 22.45
N VAL A 370 5.96 -1.79 22.24
CA VAL A 370 4.61 -1.41 22.65
C VAL A 370 3.93 -2.54 23.40
N SER A 371 3.22 -2.21 24.47
CA SER A 371 2.34 -3.13 25.19
C SER A 371 0.90 -3.06 24.68
N LEU A 372 0.09 -4.06 25.04
CA LEU A 372 -1.34 -4.08 24.73
C LEU A 372 -2.07 -2.87 25.34
N GLU A 373 -1.72 -2.52 26.57
CA GLU A 373 -2.29 -1.36 27.27
C GLU A 373 -1.95 -0.04 26.59
N GLU A 374 -0.75 0.09 26.04
CA GLU A 374 -0.34 1.28 25.27
C GLU A 374 -1.12 1.39 23.97
N ILE A 375 -1.37 0.28 23.26
CA ILE A 375 -2.21 0.29 22.04
C ILE A 375 -3.65 0.70 22.39
N ILE A 376 -4.22 0.16 23.46
CA ILE A 376 -5.53 0.59 23.97
C ILE A 376 -5.53 2.10 24.24
N GLY A 377 -4.50 2.60 24.93
CA GLY A 377 -4.35 4.02 25.24
C GLY A 377 -4.29 4.91 23.99
N ILE A 378 -3.60 4.44 22.93
CA ILE A 378 -3.54 5.17 21.66
C ILE A 378 -4.92 5.23 21.00
N TYR A 379 -5.67 4.10 20.91
CA TYR A 379 -7.04 4.10 20.38
C TYR A 379 -7.96 5.03 21.19
N GLU A 380 -7.90 4.98 22.53
CA GLU A 380 -8.71 5.84 23.39
C GLU A 380 -8.39 7.32 23.20
N SER A 381 -7.14 7.67 22.89
CA SER A 381 -6.71 9.06 22.71
C SER A 381 -7.30 9.74 21.46
N ILE A 382 -7.83 8.96 20.52
CA ILE A 382 -8.44 9.43 19.27
C ILE A 382 -9.89 8.99 19.12
N PHE A 383 -10.52 8.50 20.20
CA PHE A 383 -11.93 8.10 20.20
C PHE A 383 -12.85 9.32 20.35
#